data_91c7157317cd81bea93a457e174e4b63
#
_entry.id   91c7157317cd81bea93a457e174e4b63
#
_cell.length_a   1.000
_cell.length_b   1.000
_cell.length_c   1.000
_cell.angle_alpha   90.00
_cell.angle_beta   90.00
_cell.angle_gamma   90.00
#
_symmetry.space_group_name_H-M   'P 1'
#
loop_
_entity.id
_entity.type
_entity.pdbx_description
1 polymer ?
#
loop_
_entity_poly.entity_id
_entity_poly.type
_entity_poly.pdbx_seq_one_letter_code
_entity_poly.pdbx_strand_id
1 'polypeptide(L)'
;AVRSCVAAYRDEVAFLADQPLLMRSYNRLDVDRLHETATEKSLRAEIHRAARRARHRTSDRALPRFTRELHGRRQIVEEPPLITHLMRSEQDAVAEALDDYLGTLASHWRRVVGGYTIVDIAHKVVGVGSVGLRAYVVLLEGSSPDDVLFLQLKQARRSVLAPYVHGESAWHAHQGQRVVEYQQALQTVSDPLLGWTTVGDLQYYVRQFRNMKGTIPLDAIDAAALTDYAGVVGHLLAKGHARTSGASMIAGYFGKSDNLEQAMCRFASAYANQTEVDHAAFVTAVRAGRLPIEPGALESSGSAFRP
;
A
#
# COMPACT_ATOMS: atom_id res chain seq x y z
N ALA A 1 22.13 -5.89 -5.29
CA ALA A 1 20.80 -5.66 -4.71
C ALA A 1 20.04 -6.96 -4.47
N VAL A 2 19.67 -7.79 -5.49
CA VAL A 2 18.86 -9.02 -5.31
C VAL A 2 19.52 -9.98 -4.33
N ARG A 3 20.82 -10.32 -4.51
CA ARG A 3 21.56 -11.19 -3.60
C ARG A 3 21.53 -10.67 -2.16
N SER A 4 21.74 -9.35 -1.94
CA SER A 4 21.69 -8.73 -0.62
C SER A 4 20.30 -8.88 0.03
N CYS A 5 19.22 -8.66 -0.75
CA CYS A 5 17.85 -8.85 -0.26
C CYS A 5 17.59 -10.29 0.20
N VAL A 6 17.94 -11.27 -0.63
CA VAL A 6 17.64 -12.69 -0.35
C VAL A 6 18.51 -13.22 0.79
N ALA A 7 19.79 -12.82 0.86
CA ALA A 7 20.68 -13.16 1.98
C ALA A 7 20.17 -12.58 3.31
N ALA A 8 19.83 -11.29 3.33
CA ALA A 8 19.27 -10.63 4.51
C ALA A 8 17.94 -11.27 4.94
N TYR A 9 17.09 -11.63 3.99
CA TYR A 9 15.85 -12.36 4.27
C TYR A 9 16.11 -13.72 4.91
N ARG A 10 17.02 -14.52 4.33
CA ARG A 10 17.38 -15.85 4.84
C ARG A 10 17.89 -15.76 6.29
N ASP A 11 18.86 -14.87 6.52
CA ASP A 11 19.51 -14.75 7.81
C ASP A 11 18.54 -14.25 8.88
N GLU A 12 17.69 -13.27 8.57
CA GLU A 12 16.66 -12.75 9.48
C GLU A 12 15.57 -13.78 9.76
N VAL A 13 15.08 -14.53 8.75
CA VAL A 13 14.04 -15.52 8.99
C VAL A 13 14.57 -16.70 9.82
N ALA A 14 15.83 -17.09 9.64
CA ALA A 14 16.49 -18.10 10.48
C ALA A 14 16.59 -17.62 11.93
N PHE A 15 17.04 -16.39 12.15
CA PHE A 15 17.09 -15.78 13.49
C PHE A 15 15.70 -15.73 14.13
N LEU A 16 14.70 -15.29 13.40
CA LEU A 16 13.34 -15.18 13.90
C LEU A 16 12.67 -16.55 14.14
N ALA A 17 13.05 -17.58 13.39
CA ALA A 17 12.53 -18.93 13.59
C ALA A 17 12.85 -19.50 14.99
N ASP A 18 13.98 -19.10 15.57
CA ASP A 18 14.39 -19.51 16.91
C ASP A 18 13.76 -18.67 18.02
N GLN A 19 13.04 -17.59 17.67
CA GLN A 19 12.35 -16.75 18.66
C GLN A 19 10.94 -17.24 18.96
N PRO A 20 10.44 -17.08 20.19
CA PRO A 20 9.04 -17.30 20.51
C PRO A 20 8.12 -16.45 19.62
N LEU A 21 6.97 -16.99 19.20
CA LEU A 21 6.02 -16.33 18.30
C LEU A 21 5.60 -14.94 18.79
N LEU A 22 5.35 -14.81 20.09
CA LEU A 22 4.99 -13.53 20.71
C LEU A 22 6.10 -12.49 20.56
N MET A 23 7.36 -12.89 20.73
CA MET A 23 8.52 -12.01 20.57
C MET A 23 8.68 -11.55 19.12
N ARG A 24 8.45 -12.44 18.15
CA ARG A 24 8.41 -12.07 16.72
C ARG A 24 7.35 -11.01 16.43
N SER A 25 6.18 -11.12 17.09
CA SER A 25 5.07 -10.17 16.91
C SER A 25 5.39 -8.78 17.46
N TYR A 26 6.19 -8.68 18.51
CA TYR A 26 6.67 -7.41 19.07
C TYR A 26 7.90 -6.84 18.35
N ASN A 27 8.57 -7.61 17.50
CA ASN A 27 9.74 -7.16 16.76
C ASN A 27 9.31 -6.21 15.64
N ARG A 28 9.27 -4.90 15.94
CA ARG A 28 8.88 -3.83 15.02
C ARG A 28 10.12 -3.23 14.37
N LEU A 29 9.98 -2.79 13.13
CA LEU A 29 10.95 -1.96 12.44
C LEU A 29 10.35 -0.56 12.31
N ASP A 30 10.74 0.32 13.20
CA ASP A 30 10.44 1.75 13.14
C ASP A 30 11.54 2.52 12.37
N VAL A 31 11.38 3.84 12.24
CA VAL A 31 12.31 4.69 11.47
C VAL A 31 13.70 4.68 12.08
N ASP A 32 13.83 4.62 13.41
CA ASP A 32 15.12 4.67 14.10
C ASP A 32 15.88 3.36 13.88
N ARG A 33 15.22 2.22 14.04
CA ARG A 33 15.80 0.91 13.71
C ARG A 33 16.11 0.75 12.22
N LEU A 34 15.25 1.31 11.34
CA LEU A 34 15.53 1.34 9.91
C LEU A 34 16.81 2.11 9.60
N HIS A 35 17.01 3.24 10.27
CA HIS A 35 18.22 4.04 10.15
C HIS A 35 19.46 3.31 10.70
N GLU A 36 19.33 2.57 11.80
CA GLU A 36 20.40 1.75 12.37
C GLU A 36 20.76 0.55 11.46
N THR A 37 19.77 -0.07 10.81
CA THR A 37 19.98 -1.20 9.91
C THR A 37 20.70 -0.79 8.62
N ALA A 38 20.45 0.43 8.12
CA ALA A 38 21.14 0.95 6.95
C ALA A 38 22.62 1.23 7.26
N THR A 39 23.53 0.75 6.41
CA THR A 39 24.98 0.92 6.57
C THR A 39 25.53 2.10 5.78
N GLU A 40 24.96 2.34 4.58
CA GLU A 40 25.38 3.41 3.69
C GLU A 40 24.90 4.80 4.15
N LYS A 41 25.82 5.76 4.18
CA LYS A 41 25.50 7.14 4.61
C LYS A 41 24.45 7.80 3.71
N SER A 42 24.51 7.57 2.41
CA SER A 42 23.55 8.10 1.43
C SER A 42 22.16 7.55 1.70
N LEU A 43 22.01 6.25 1.98
CA LEU A 43 20.74 5.64 2.35
C LEU A 43 20.19 6.20 3.66
N ARG A 44 21.01 6.32 4.70
CA ARG A 44 20.59 6.94 5.97
C ARG A 44 20.05 8.35 5.78
N ALA A 45 20.72 9.15 4.94
CA ALA A 45 20.26 10.49 4.62
C ALA A 45 18.90 10.48 3.89
N GLU A 46 18.68 9.54 2.96
CA GLU A 46 17.37 9.40 2.29
C GLU A 46 16.27 8.91 3.23
N ILE A 47 16.55 7.95 4.11
CA ILE A 47 15.61 7.51 5.16
C ILE A 47 15.17 8.71 6.00
N HIS A 48 16.13 9.53 6.45
CA HIS A 48 15.84 10.73 7.24
C HIS A 48 15.00 11.75 6.45
N ARG A 49 15.33 12.00 5.18
CA ARG A 49 14.57 12.87 4.30
C ARG A 49 13.14 12.33 4.07
N ALA A 50 13.01 11.02 3.82
CA ALA A 50 11.72 10.37 3.62
C ALA A 50 10.86 10.44 4.89
N ALA A 51 11.42 10.18 6.07
CA ALA A 51 10.73 10.31 7.35
C ALA A 51 10.25 11.75 7.62
N ARG A 52 11.09 12.75 7.33
CA ARG A 52 10.71 14.16 7.46
C ARG A 52 9.58 14.52 6.49
N ARG A 53 9.65 14.10 5.21
CA ARG A 53 8.57 14.30 4.25
C ARG A 53 7.28 13.60 4.67
N ALA A 54 7.38 12.40 5.25
CA ALA A 54 6.24 11.62 5.71
C ALA A 54 5.45 12.35 6.81
N ARG A 55 6.14 12.98 7.79
CA ARG A 55 5.51 13.76 8.86
C ARG A 55 4.68 14.96 8.35
N HIS A 56 4.91 15.38 7.10
CA HIS A 56 4.14 16.44 6.44
C HIS A 56 3.01 15.90 5.56
N ARG A 57 2.83 14.59 5.45
CA ARG A 57 1.75 13.97 4.64
C ARG A 57 0.58 13.57 5.53
N THR A 58 -0.02 14.57 6.16
CA THR A 58 -1.21 14.45 7.01
C THR A 58 -2.46 14.94 6.28
N SER A 59 -3.65 14.65 6.80
CA SER A 59 -4.91 15.03 6.16
C SER A 59 -5.10 16.55 6.11
N ASP A 60 -4.79 17.27 7.20
CA ASP A 60 -4.84 18.73 7.28
C ASP A 60 -3.98 19.42 6.22
N ARG A 61 -2.75 18.93 6.01
CA ARG A 61 -1.85 19.47 4.98
C ARG A 61 -2.23 19.09 3.55
N ALA A 62 -3.03 18.04 3.39
CA ALA A 62 -3.56 17.65 2.09
C ALA A 62 -4.74 18.56 1.69
N LEU A 63 -5.43 19.13 2.66
CA LEU A 63 -6.68 19.87 2.52
C LEU A 63 -6.62 20.93 1.39
N PRO A 64 -5.68 21.90 1.37
CA PRO A 64 -5.66 22.96 0.36
C PRO A 64 -5.45 22.46 -1.07
N ARG A 65 -4.83 21.30 -1.22
CA ARG A 65 -4.53 20.70 -2.53
C ARG A 65 -5.68 19.85 -3.07
N PHE A 66 -6.40 19.18 -2.17
CA PHE A 66 -7.42 18.19 -2.55
C PHE A 66 -8.84 18.72 -2.41
N THR A 67 -9.04 19.91 -1.83
CA THR A 67 -10.34 20.47 -1.63
C THR A 67 -10.42 21.92 -2.07
N ARG A 68 -11.64 22.36 -2.38
CA ARG A 68 -12.00 23.77 -2.60
C ARG A 68 -13.30 24.06 -1.88
N GLU A 69 -13.51 25.29 -1.54
CA GLU A 69 -14.80 25.77 -1.06
C GLU A 69 -15.67 26.19 -2.25
N LEU A 70 -16.86 25.64 -2.34
CA LEU A 70 -17.83 25.96 -3.38
C LEU A 70 -19.20 26.16 -2.73
N HIS A 71 -19.81 27.34 -2.92
CA HIS A 71 -21.11 27.71 -2.33
C HIS A 71 -21.18 27.49 -0.80
N GLY A 72 -20.11 27.82 -0.07
CA GLY A 72 -20.03 27.63 1.37
C GLY A 72 -19.91 26.19 1.85
N ARG A 73 -19.60 25.26 0.94
CA ARG A 73 -19.32 23.84 1.26
C ARG A 73 -17.96 23.44 0.72
N ARG A 74 -17.24 22.68 1.52
CA ARG A 74 -15.97 22.11 1.11
C ARG A 74 -16.24 20.89 0.22
N GLN A 75 -15.51 20.78 -0.89
CA GLN A 75 -15.62 19.70 -1.84
C GLN A 75 -14.24 19.22 -2.27
N ILE A 76 -14.13 17.93 -2.63
CA ILE A 76 -12.93 17.36 -3.25
C ILE A 76 -12.78 17.97 -4.65
N VAL A 77 -11.58 18.39 -5.01
CA VAL A 77 -11.30 18.95 -6.34
C VAL A 77 -11.42 17.87 -7.40
N GLU A 78 -12.23 18.11 -8.40
CA GLU A 78 -12.28 17.23 -9.58
C GLU A 78 -11.05 17.39 -10.46
N GLU A 79 -10.55 16.27 -10.94
CA GLU A 79 -9.44 16.17 -11.88
C GLU A 79 -9.72 15.00 -12.84
N PRO A 80 -10.69 15.14 -13.77
CA PRO A 80 -11.04 14.07 -14.69
C PRO A 80 -9.86 13.66 -15.58
N PRO A 81 -9.68 12.36 -15.90
CA PRO A 81 -10.50 11.24 -15.43
C PRO A 81 -10.07 10.66 -14.06
N LEU A 82 -9.12 11.27 -13.37
CA LEU A 82 -8.49 10.73 -12.15
C LEU A 82 -9.34 10.90 -10.89
N ILE A 83 -10.06 12.01 -10.78
CA ILE A 83 -10.98 12.30 -9.66
C ILE A 83 -12.26 12.86 -10.24
N THR A 84 -13.37 12.20 -9.96
CA THR A 84 -14.71 12.59 -10.43
C THR A 84 -15.72 12.47 -9.29
N HIS A 85 -16.68 13.39 -9.23
CA HIS A 85 -17.78 13.27 -8.29
C HIS A 85 -18.71 12.12 -8.70
N LEU A 86 -19.38 11.59 -7.70
CA LEU A 86 -20.36 10.49 -7.85
C LEU A 86 -21.75 11.05 -8.01
N MET A 87 -22.64 10.26 -8.61
CA MET A 87 -24.07 10.51 -8.54
C MET A 87 -24.54 10.43 -7.08
N ARG A 88 -25.60 11.16 -6.74
CA ARG A 88 -26.12 11.22 -5.36
C ARG A 88 -26.38 9.84 -4.77
N SER A 89 -27.00 8.95 -5.53
CA SER A 89 -27.27 7.59 -5.08
C SER A 89 -26.02 6.76 -4.75
N GLU A 90 -24.92 6.98 -5.48
CA GLU A 90 -23.64 6.33 -5.18
C GLU A 90 -22.99 6.93 -3.93
N GLN A 91 -23.08 8.26 -3.77
CA GLN A 91 -22.60 8.92 -2.54
C GLN A 91 -23.33 8.40 -1.30
N ASP A 92 -24.66 8.30 -1.38
CA ASP A 92 -25.49 7.82 -0.28
C ASP A 92 -25.14 6.34 0.04
N ALA A 93 -24.93 5.49 -0.96
CA ALA A 93 -24.51 4.09 -0.74
C ALA A 93 -23.11 3.98 -0.09
N VAL A 94 -22.17 4.84 -0.48
CA VAL A 94 -20.82 4.85 0.16
C VAL A 94 -20.92 5.40 1.58
N ALA A 95 -21.75 6.40 1.82
CA ALA A 95 -21.96 6.96 3.16
C ALA A 95 -22.57 5.94 4.12
N GLU A 96 -23.59 5.22 3.69
CA GLU A 96 -24.24 4.14 4.46
C GLU A 96 -23.22 3.02 4.78
N ALA A 97 -22.41 2.63 3.82
CA ALA A 97 -21.39 1.60 4.01
C ALA A 97 -20.30 1.97 5.03
N LEU A 98 -20.12 3.26 5.34
CA LEU A 98 -19.16 3.68 6.37
C LEU A 98 -19.64 3.37 7.80
N ASP A 99 -20.91 3.20 8.05
CA ASP A 99 -21.42 2.75 9.35
C ASP A 99 -21.01 1.29 9.60
N ASP A 100 -21.10 0.43 8.60
CA ASP A 100 -20.61 -0.94 8.68
C ASP A 100 -19.09 -0.98 8.89
N TYR A 101 -18.35 -0.14 8.16
CA TYR A 101 -16.91 0.00 8.35
C TYR A 101 -16.55 0.36 9.80
N LEU A 102 -17.24 1.31 10.42
CA LEU A 102 -17.02 1.66 11.82
C LEU A 102 -17.16 0.44 12.75
N GLY A 103 -18.08 -0.47 12.42
CA GLY A 103 -18.25 -1.75 13.11
C GLY A 103 -17.02 -2.64 13.10
N THR A 104 -16.14 -2.51 12.11
CA THR A 104 -14.93 -3.33 11.95
C THR A 104 -13.70 -2.78 12.68
N LEU A 105 -13.76 -1.55 13.18
CA LEU A 105 -12.69 -0.92 13.94
C LEU A 105 -12.67 -1.32 15.40
N ALA A 106 -11.48 -1.30 16.01
CA ALA A 106 -11.35 -1.38 17.46
C ALA A 106 -12.15 -0.25 18.14
N SER A 107 -12.77 -0.54 19.28
CA SER A 107 -13.77 0.33 19.93
C SER A 107 -13.32 1.77 20.16
N HIS A 108 -12.05 1.97 20.52
CA HIS A 108 -11.50 3.31 20.73
C HIS A 108 -11.36 4.09 19.42
N TRP A 109 -10.96 3.44 18.32
CA TRP A 109 -10.87 4.06 16.99
C TRP A 109 -12.24 4.32 16.38
N ARG A 110 -13.21 3.42 16.62
CA ARG A 110 -14.62 3.64 16.26
C ARG A 110 -15.15 4.95 16.86
N ARG A 111 -14.84 5.21 18.14
CA ARG A 111 -15.22 6.49 18.78
C ARG A 111 -14.59 7.69 18.13
N VAL A 112 -13.30 7.61 17.79
CA VAL A 112 -12.59 8.70 17.15
C VAL A 112 -13.20 9.00 15.79
N VAL A 113 -13.31 7.99 14.92
CA VAL A 113 -13.83 8.17 13.56
C VAL A 113 -15.32 8.51 13.57
N GLY A 114 -16.10 7.96 14.49
CA GLY A 114 -17.53 8.27 14.65
C GLY A 114 -17.82 9.71 15.11
N GLY A 115 -16.79 10.46 15.52
CA GLY A 115 -16.89 11.91 15.80
C GLY A 115 -16.78 12.79 14.56
N TYR A 116 -16.52 12.21 13.39
CA TYR A 116 -16.40 12.92 12.11
C TYR A 116 -17.68 12.84 11.30
N THR A 117 -17.98 13.87 10.53
CA THR A 117 -19.11 13.94 9.61
C THR A 117 -18.61 13.88 8.16
N ILE A 118 -19.28 13.12 7.31
CA ILE A 118 -18.96 13.06 5.87
C ILE A 118 -19.31 14.40 5.22
N VAL A 119 -18.33 14.97 4.54
CA VAL A 119 -18.46 16.27 3.83
C VAL A 119 -18.60 16.04 2.34
N ASP A 120 -17.76 15.17 1.77
CA ASP A 120 -17.78 14.89 0.33
C ASP A 120 -17.19 13.50 0.01
N ILE A 121 -17.61 12.95 -1.12
CA ILE A 121 -17.18 11.63 -1.61
C ILE A 121 -16.89 11.73 -3.11
N ALA A 122 -15.72 11.26 -3.54
CA ALA A 122 -15.34 11.21 -4.94
C ALA A 122 -14.78 9.84 -5.34
N HIS A 123 -15.03 9.46 -6.59
CA HIS A 123 -14.30 8.37 -7.23
C HIS A 123 -12.86 8.81 -7.49
N LYS A 124 -11.88 7.94 -7.24
CA LYS A 124 -10.48 8.24 -7.47
C LYS A 124 -9.76 7.07 -8.10
N VAL A 125 -9.25 7.27 -9.31
CA VAL A 125 -8.33 6.32 -9.94
C VAL A 125 -7.01 6.30 -9.18
N VAL A 126 -6.54 5.10 -8.80
CA VAL A 126 -5.35 4.92 -7.98
C VAL A 126 -4.42 3.89 -8.61
N GLY A 127 -3.43 4.37 -9.33
CA GLY A 127 -2.35 3.55 -9.88
C GLY A 127 -2.79 2.46 -10.87
N VAL A 128 -1.84 1.96 -11.64
CA VAL A 128 -2.07 0.99 -12.72
C VAL A 128 -2.59 -0.37 -12.21
N GLY A 129 -2.17 -0.82 -11.04
CA GLY A 129 -2.61 -2.10 -10.48
C GLY A 129 -4.07 -2.13 -10.00
N SER A 130 -4.78 -1.00 -10.04
CA SER A 130 -6.19 -0.88 -9.68
C SER A 130 -7.10 -0.53 -10.87
N VAL A 131 -6.57 -0.55 -12.09
CA VAL A 131 -7.37 -0.34 -13.31
C VAL A 131 -8.50 -1.37 -13.37
N GLY A 132 -9.73 -0.88 -13.64
CA GLY A 132 -10.94 -1.71 -13.63
C GLY A 132 -11.47 -2.05 -12.23
N LEU A 133 -10.89 -1.52 -11.17
CA LEU A 133 -11.40 -1.59 -9.79
C LEU A 133 -11.91 -0.22 -9.35
N ARG A 134 -12.96 -0.23 -8.52
CA ARG A 134 -13.51 1.00 -7.94
C ARG A 134 -12.70 1.42 -6.71
N ALA A 135 -12.43 2.71 -6.61
CA ALA A 135 -11.87 3.31 -5.42
C ALA A 135 -12.52 4.66 -5.13
N TYR A 136 -12.78 4.91 -3.85
CA TYR A 136 -13.39 6.16 -3.41
C TYR A 136 -12.47 6.87 -2.41
N VAL A 137 -12.54 8.17 -2.39
CA VAL A 137 -11.97 9.01 -1.33
C VAL A 137 -13.14 9.71 -0.64
N VAL A 138 -13.16 9.63 0.68
CA VAL A 138 -14.17 10.27 1.53
C VAL A 138 -13.48 11.33 2.34
N LEU A 139 -13.98 12.55 2.28
CA LEU A 139 -13.59 13.67 3.12
C LEU A 139 -14.54 13.74 4.31
N LEU A 140 -13.96 13.72 5.51
CA LEU A 140 -14.69 13.86 6.76
C LEU A 140 -14.15 15.07 7.52
N GLU A 141 -15.03 15.78 8.22
CA GLU A 141 -14.72 16.88 9.14
C GLU A 141 -15.12 16.51 10.57
N GLY A 142 -14.24 16.86 11.51
CA GLY A 142 -14.45 16.67 12.94
C GLY A 142 -14.95 17.94 13.61
N SER A 143 -14.33 18.31 14.73
CA SER A 143 -14.77 19.41 15.59
C SER A 143 -14.48 20.82 15.06
N SER A 144 -13.65 20.93 14.03
CA SER A 144 -13.33 22.21 13.37
C SER A 144 -13.06 22.03 11.88
N PRO A 145 -13.09 23.12 11.07
CA PRO A 145 -12.82 23.03 9.64
C PRO A 145 -11.40 22.51 9.28
N ASP A 146 -10.45 22.61 10.19
CA ASP A 146 -9.09 22.09 10.01
C ASP A 146 -8.91 20.66 10.55
N ASP A 147 -9.90 20.18 11.34
CA ASP A 147 -9.94 18.80 11.83
C ASP A 147 -10.53 17.89 10.76
N VAL A 148 -9.69 17.42 9.86
CA VAL A 148 -10.12 16.64 8.69
C VAL A 148 -9.47 15.27 8.64
N LEU A 149 -10.25 14.31 8.14
CA LEU A 149 -9.82 12.97 7.87
C LEU A 149 -10.18 12.60 6.42
N PHE A 150 -9.19 12.07 5.68
CA PHE A 150 -9.46 11.44 4.40
C PHE A 150 -9.39 9.93 4.54
N LEU A 151 -10.48 9.24 4.25
CA LEU A 151 -10.52 7.78 4.09
C LEU A 151 -10.49 7.41 2.62
N GLN A 152 -9.90 6.25 2.33
CA GLN A 152 -9.89 5.66 1.00
C GLN A 152 -10.51 4.27 1.06
N LEU A 153 -11.58 4.06 0.30
CA LEU A 153 -12.16 2.75 0.04
C LEU A 153 -11.55 2.20 -1.24
N LYS A 154 -11.09 0.96 -1.22
CA LYS A 154 -10.55 0.29 -2.40
C LYS A 154 -11.20 -1.07 -2.56
N GLN A 155 -11.78 -1.31 -3.73
CA GLN A 155 -12.42 -2.59 -4.04
C GLN A 155 -11.42 -3.74 -3.84
N ALA A 156 -11.87 -4.77 -3.14
CA ALA A 156 -11.13 -6.00 -2.94
C ALA A 156 -11.82 -7.15 -3.67
N ARG A 157 -11.07 -7.87 -4.49
CA ARG A 157 -11.52 -9.08 -5.18
C ARG A 157 -10.80 -10.30 -4.62
N ARG A 158 -11.32 -11.48 -4.92
CA ARG A 158 -10.61 -12.74 -4.64
C ARG A 158 -9.20 -12.66 -5.23
N SER A 159 -8.21 -13.14 -4.47
CA SER A 159 -6.82 -13.16 -4.95
C SER A 159 -6.72 -13.98 -6.25
N VAL A 160 -5.99 -13.48 -7.22
CA VAL A 160 -5.67 -14.21 -8.46
C VAL A 160 -4.82 -15.45 -8.19
N LEU A 161 -4.13 -15.51 -7.04
CA LEU A 161 -3.37 -16.67 -6.61
C LEU A 161 -4.21 -17.72 -5.88
N ALA A 162 -5.44 -17.40 -5.49
CA ALA A 162 -6.29 -18.32 -4.73
C ALA A 162 -6.46 -19.72 -5.35
N PRO A 163 -6.57 -19.86 -6.68
CA PRO A 163 -6.65 -21.19 -7.31
C PRO A 163 -5.37 -22.04 -7.18
N TYR A 164 -4.23 -21.41 -6.89
CA TYR A 164 -2.92 -22.07 -6.86
C TYR A 164 -2.38 -22.28 -5.45
N VAL A 165 -3.04 -21.69 -4.44
CA VAL A 165 -2.63 -21.81 -3.03
C VAL A 165 -3.41 -22.95 -2.40
N HIS A 166 -2.70 -23.92 -1.82
CA HIS A 166 -3.32 -24.99 -1.08
C HIS A 166 -4.00 -24.48 0.19
N GLY A 167 -5.25 -24.93 0.38
CA GLY A 167 -6.02 -24.71 1.58
C GLY A 167 -7.07 -23.61 1.44
N GLU A 168 -8.30 -24.04 1.36
CA GLU A 168 -9.46 -23.18 1.49
C GLU A 168 -9.55 -22.53 2.88
N SER A 169 -8.73 -23.00 3.82
CA SER A 169 -8.57 -22.41 5.16
C SER A 169 -8.04 -20.96 5.17
N ALA A 170 -7.45 -20.51 4.05
CA ALA A 170 -7.04 -19.11 3.87
C ALA A 170 -8.16 -18.24 3.27
N TRP A 171 -9.34 -18.78 3.08
CA TRP A 171 -10.47 -18.02 2.55
C TRP A 171 -11.13 -17.13 3.62
N HIS A 172 -11.60 -15.98 3.17
CA HIS A 172 -12.46 -15.10 3.94
C HIS A 172 -13.76 -14.91 3.17
N ALA A 173 -14.87 -14.87 3.87
CA ALA A 173 -16.16 -14.55 3.27
C ALA A 173 -16.15 -13.13 2.66
N HIS A 174 -15.39 -12.23 3.26
CA HIS A 174 -15.26 -10.84 2.82
C HIS A 174 -13.82 -10.53 2.37
N GLN A 175 -13.65 -10.15 1.10
CA GLN A 175 -12.31 -9.91 0.54
C GLN A 175 -11.63 -8.67 1.11
N GLY A 176 -12.38 -7.63 1.49
CA GLY A 176 -11.85 -6.48 2.23
C GLY A 176 -11.26 -6.88 3.57
N GLN A 177 -11.96 -7.74 4.32
CA GLN A 177 -11.47 -8.32 5.57
C GLN A 177 -10.16 -9.07 5.35
N ARG A 178 -10.10 -9.94 4.35
CA ARG A 178 -8.87 -10.66 3.99
C ARG A 178 -7.70 -9.71 3.79
N VAL A 179 -7.88 -8.62 3.03
CA VAL A 179 -6.81 -7.64 2.79
C VAL A 179 -6.37 -6.96 4.09
N VAL A 180 -7.30 -6.57 4.95
CA VAL A 180 -7.02 -5.91 6.23
C VAL A 180 -6.27 -6.83 7.18
N GLU A 181 -6.75 -8.04 7.38
CA GLU A 181 -6.13 -9.02 8.30
C GLU A 181 -4.71 -9.39 7.85
N TYR A 182 -4.49 -9.62 6.55
CA TYR A 182 -3.15 -9.88 6.05
C TYR A 182 -2.22 -8.67 6.14
N GLN A 183 -2.72 -7.45 5.92
CA GLN A 183 -1.90 -6.25 6.17
C GLN A 183 -1.51 -6.15 7.65
N GLN A 184 -2.44 -6.36 8.57
CA GLN A 184 -2.18 -6.33 10.01
C GLN A 184 -1.23 -7.45 10.45
N ALA A 185 -1.35 -8.64 9.87
CA ALA A 185 -0.48 -9.77 10.16
C ALA A 185 0.96 -9.55 9.68
N LEU A 186 1.14 -9.03 8.46
CA LEU A 186 2.45 -8.92 7.82
C LEU A 186 3.19 -7.62 8.15
N GLN A 187 2.48 -6.51 8.34
CA GLN A 187 3.10 -5.22 8.62
C GLN A 187 3.53 -5.12 10.08
N THR A 188 4.75 -4.66 10.31
CA THR A 188 5.26 -4.43 11.67
C THR A 188 4.57 -3.24 12.35
N VAL A 189 4.10 -2.27 11.57
CA VAL A 189 3.25 -1.14 11.99
C VAL A 189 2.13 -1.02 10.97
N SER A 190 0.90 -1.08 11.43
CA SER A 190 -0.30 -1.01 10.59
C SER A 190 -1.08 0.27 10.82
N ASP A 191 -1.83 0.69 9.80
CA ASP A 191 -2.80 1.79 9.93
C ASP A 191 -3.92 1.39 10.92
N PRO A 192 -4.13 2.14 12.00
CA PRO A 192 -5.14 1.80 12.99
C PRO A 192 -6.59 1.95 12.48
N LEU A 193 -6.78 2.66 11.37
CA LEU A 193 -8.08 2.83 10.72
C LEU A 193 -8.31 1.83 9.58
N LEU A 194 -7.51 0.78 9.47
CA LEU A 194 -7.79 -0.32 8.56
C LEU A 194 -9.07 -1.05 8.98
N GLY A 195 -10.00 -1.16 8.05
CA GLY A 195 -11.26 -1.86 8.19
C GLY A 195 -11.83 -2.23 6.83
N TRP A 196 -13.03 -2.74 6.78
CA TRP A 196 -13.67 -3.17 5.54
C TRP A 196 -15.17 -2.86 5.55
N THR A 197 -15.75 -2.85 4.35
CA THR A 197 -17.19 -2.66 4.15
C THR A 197 -17.63 -3.19 2.80
N THR A 198 -18.94 -3.19 2.56
CA THR A 198 -19.57 -3.53 1.29
C THR A 198 -20.38 -2.33 0.80
N VAL A 199 -20.18 -1.94 -0.46
CA VAL A 199 -21.00 -0.91 -1.14
C VAL A 199 -21.73 -1.60 -2.28
N GLY A 200 -23.05 -1.72 -2.18
CA GLY A 200 -23.84 -2.57 -3.07
C GLY A 200 -23.35 -4.03 -2.98
N ASP A 201 -23.00 -4.62 -4.12
CA ASP A 201 -22.48 -5.99 -4.20
C ASP A 201 -20.94 -6.08 -4.16
N LEU A 202 -20.25 -4.96 -3.98
CA LEU A 202 -18.79 -4.90 -4.05
C LEU A 202 -18.16 -4.74 -2.68
N GLN A 203 -17.12 -5.52 -2.42
CA GLN A 203 -16.39 -5.53 -1.16
C GLN A 203 -15.19 -4.61 -1.21
N TYR A 204 -14.96 -3.87 -0.13
CA TYR A 204 -13.88 -2.87 -0.03
C TYR A 204 -13.10 -3.05 1.25
N TYR A 205 -11.80 -2.74 1.19
CA TYR A 205 -11.05 -2.38 2.39
C TYR A 205 -10.93 -0.86 2.49
N VAL A 206 -10.90 -0.37 3.73
CA VAL A 206 -10.85 1.06 4.05
C VAL A 206 -9.55 1.35 4.79
N ARG A 207 -8.93 2.48 4.50
CA ARG A 207 -7.70 2.95 5.12
C ARG A 207 -7.61 4.47 5.10
N GLN A 208 -6.68 5.04 5.87
CA GLN A 208 -6.35 6.45 5.69
C GLN A 208 -5.76 6.72 4.31
N PHE A 209 -6.23 7.77 3.64
CA PHE A 209 -5.66 8.21 2.37
C PHE A 209 -4.28 8.87 2.56
N ARG A 210 -4.12 9.64 3.64
CA ARG A 210 -2.88 10.32 4.03
C ARG A 210 -2.50 9.91 5.45
N ASN A 211 -1.50 9.07 5.59
CA ASN A 211 -1.06 8.49 6.86
C ASN A 211 0.47 8.52 7.02
N MET A 212 1.07 9.68 6.81
CA MET A 212 2.51 9.91 7.00
C MET A 212 3.41 8.92 6.20
N LYS A 213 3.03 8.58 4.97
CA LYS A 213 3.85 7.70 4.11
C LYS A 213 5.09 8.40 3.59
N GLY A 214 6.25 7.82 3.85
CA GLY A 214 7.53 8.16 3.23
C GLY A 214 7.80 7.31 2.00
N THR A 215 8.58 7.83 1.07
CA THR A 215 9.08 7.11 -0.10
C THR A 215 10.55 7.45 -0.27
N ILE A 216 11.38 6.44 -0.50
CA ILE A 216 12.78 6.59 -0.90
C ILE A 216 12.78 6.55 -2.43
N PRO A 217 13.17 7.64 -3.13
CA PRO A 217 13.26 7.63 -4.58
C PRO A 217 14.47 6.80 -5.00
N LEU A 218 14.23 5.72 -5.75
CA LEU A 218 15.30 4.78 -6.14
C LEU A 218 16.26 5.37 -7.16
N ASP A 219 15.84 6.37 -7.91
CA ASP A 219 16.63 7.15 -8.85
C ASP A 219 17.59 8.15 -8.18
N ALA A 220 17.38 8.44 -6.89
CA ALA A 220 18.20 9.36 -6.10
C ALA A 220 19.30 8.67 -5.27
N ILE A 221 19.39 7.33 -5.33
CA ILE A 221 20.39 6.55 -4.58
C ILE A 221 21.35 5.85 -5.54
N ASP A 222 22.62 5.75 -5.11
CA ASP A 222 23.66 5.04 -5.86
C ASP A 222 23.55 3.51 -5.72
N ALA A 223 24.38 2.77 -6.45
CA ALA A 223 24.35 1.31 -6.45
C ALA A 223 24.67 0.68 -5.09
N ALA A 224 25.51 1.31 -4.27
CA ALA A 224 25.84 0.84 -2.94
C ALA A 224 24.64 1.00 -2.01
N ALA A 225 24.03 2.19 -1.99
CA ALA A 225 22.81 2.47 -1.24
C ALA A 225 21.62 1.61 -1.70
N LEU A 226 21.48 1.34 -3.01
CA LEU A 226 20.46 0.43 -3.52
C LEU A 226 20.68 -1.00 -3.03
N THR A 227 21.93 -1.44 -2.93
CA THR A 227 22.26 -2.78 -2.42
C THR A 227 21.94 -2.89 -0.95
N ASP A 228 22.26 -1.87 -0.16
CA ASP A 228 21.94 -1.79 1.27
C ASP A 228 20.44 -1.70 1.51
N TYR A 229 19.73 -0.85 0.74
CA TYR A 229 18.27 -0.76 0.77
C TYR A 229 17.59 -2.10 0.47
N ALA A 230 18.10 -2.85 -0.49
CA ALA A 230 17.60 -4.19 -0.79
C ALA A 230 17.77 -5.16 0.39
N GLY A 231 18.88 -5.06 1.15
CA GLY A 231 19.08 -5.78 2.40
C GLY A 231 18.01 -5.42 3.45
N VAL A 232 17.75 -4.12 3.64
CA VAL A 232 16.68 -3.65 4.54
C VAL A 232 15.31 -4.23 4.14
N VAL A 233 15.00 -4.26 2.84
CA VAL A 233 13.75 -4.87 2.34
C VAL A 233 13.70 -6.37 2.66
N GLY A 234 14.83 -7.08 2.54
CA GLY A 234 14.94 -8.49 2.94
C GLY A 234 14.58 -8.71 4.41
N HIS A 235 15.14 -7.91 5.31
CA HIS A 235 14.79 -7.95 6.76
C HIS A 235 13.30 -7.66 6.99
N LEU A 236 12.71 -6.66 6.32
CA LEU A 236 11.29 -6.35 6.45
C LEU A 236 10.39 -7.51 6.01
N LEU A 237 10.69 -8.14 4.89
CA LEU A 237 9.94 -9.28 4.38
C LEU A 237 10.03 -10.47 5.35
N ALA A 238 11.23 -10.76 5.87
CA ALA A 238 11.43 -11.81 6.85
C ALA A 238 10.59 -11.59 8.12
N LYS A 239 10.61 -10.36 8.65
CA LYS A 239 9.78 -9.98 9.83
C LYS A 239 8.29 -10.17 9.56
N GLY A 240 7.80 -9.76 8.38
CA GLY A 240 6.41 -9.97 7.99
C GLY A 240 6.05 -11.47 7.96
N HIS A 241 6.84 -12.28 7.27
CA HIS A 241 6.59 -13.70 7.12
C HIS A 241 6.76 -14.48 8.44
N ALA A 242 7.71 -14.09 9.29
CA ALA A 242 7.95 -14.75 10.57
C ALA A 242 6.85 -14.49 11.63
N ARG A 243 5.96 -13.52 11.41
CA ARG A 243 4.81 -13.26 12.29
C ARG A 243 3.69 -14.30 12.12
N THR A 244 3.79 -15.15 11.13
CA THR A 244 2.96 -16.33 10.95
C THR A 244 3.66 -17.57 11.51
N SER A 245 3.00 -18.71 11.51
CA SER A 245 3.58 -20.00 11.98
C SER A 245 4.64 -20.58 11.04
N GLY A 246 4.88 -19.97 9.86
CA GLY A 246 5.72 -20.57 8.80
C GLY A 246 7.23 -20.33 8.92
N ALA A 247 7.71 -19.55 9.88
CA ALA A 247 9.13 -19.14 9.95
C ALA A 247 10.11 -20.32 9.95
N SER A 248 9.88 -21.36 10.76
CA SER A 248 10.76 -22.54 10.85
C SER A 248 10.74 -23.36 9.56
N MET A 249 9.59 -23.46 8.89
CA MET A 249 9.48 -24.14 7.58
C MET A 249 10.28 -23.38 6.51
N ILE A 250 10.14 -22.05 6.48
CA ILE A 250 10.86 -21.21 5.54
C ILE A 250 12.37 -21.30 5.80
N ALA A 251 12.81 -21.20 7.05
CA ALA A 251 14.21 -21.32 7.43
C ALA A 251 14.78 -22.69 7.05
N GLY A 252 14.03 -23.77 7.28
CA GLY A 252 14.40 -25.12 6.89
C GLY A 252 14.52 -25.31 5.37
N TYR A 253 13.61 -24.70 4.60
CA TYR A 253 13.64 -24.73 3.15
C TYR A 253 14.87 -24.03 2.56
N PHE A 254 15.26 -22.88 3.11
CA PHE A 254 16.48 -22.17 2.69
C PHE A 254 17.75 -22.96 3.01
N GLY A 255 17.78 -23.58 4.18
CA GLY A 255 18.98 -24.27 4.65
C GLY A 255 20.18 -23.33 4.77
N LYS A 256 21.39 -23.92 4.59
CA LYS A 256 22.67 -23.19 4.70
C LYS A 256 23.31 -22.86 3.34
N SER A 257 22.71 -23.30 2.22
CA SER A 257 23.27 -23.08 0.88
C SER A 257 22.79 -21.71 0.31
N ASP A 258 23.52 -21.22 -0.70
CA ASP A 258 23.15 -20.02 -1.45
C ASP A 258 22.35 -20.33 -2.73
N ASN A 259 21.86 -21.58 -2.87
CA ASN A 259 21.15 -22.04 -4.07
C ASN A 259 19.91 -21.17 -4.38
N LEU A 260 19.14 -20.81 -3.34
CA LEU A 260 17.96 -19.96 -3.53
C LEU A 260 18.35 -18.52 -3.91
N GLU A 261 19.41 -17.97 -3.29
CA GLU A 261 19.93 -16.66 -3.67
C GLU A 261 20.32 -16.61 -5.15
N GLN A 262 21.04 -17.63 -5.62
CA GLN A 262 21.43 -17.75 -7.03
C GLN A 262 20.22 -17.92 -7.95
N ALA A 263 19.23 -18.72 -7.56
CA ALA A 263 18.00 -18.91 -8.32
C ALA A 263 17.21 -17.62 -8.43
N MET A 264 17.08 -16.88 -7.33
CA MET A 264 16.37 -15.58 -7.30
C MET A 264 17.11 -14.52 -8.11
N CYS A 265 18.44 -14.51 -8.12
CA CYS A 265 19.21 -13.61 -8.98
C CYS A 265 18.98 -13.89 -10.46
N ARG A 266 18.99 -15.18 -10.87
CA ARG A 266 18.67 -15.56 -12.26
C ARG A 266 17.25 -15.18 -12.64
N PHE A 267 16.29 -15.49 -11.77
CA PHE A 267 14.88 -15.14 -11.97
C PHE A 267 14.71 -13.62 -12.14
N ALA A 268 15.25 -12.82 -11.22
CA ALA A 268 15.10 -11.36 -11.24
C ALA A 268 15.66 -10.75 -12.54
N SER A 269 16.82 -11.23 -13.01
CA SER A 269 17.41 -10.74 -14.26
C SER A 269 16.56 -11.13 -15.48
N ALA A 270 16.10 -12.38 -15.55
CA ALA A 270 15.25 -12.85 -16.64
C ALA A 270 13.89 -12.12 -16.66
N TYR A 271 13.30 -11.90 -15.48
CA TYR A 271 12.01 -11.22 -15.36
C TYR A 271 12.10 -9.72 -15.66
N ALA A 272 13.21 -9.06 -15.30
CA ALA A 272 13.44 -7.66 -15.68
C ALA A 272 13.48 -7.51 -17.21
N ASN A 273 14.24 -8.38 -17.92
CA ASN A 273 14.29 -8.38 -19.37
C ASN A 273 12.89 -8.65 -19.98
N GLN A 274 12.14 -9.59 -19.44
CA GLN A 274 10.77 -9.88 -19.90
C GLN A 274 9.86 -8.68 -19.70
N THR A 275 9.97 -7.99 -18.57
CA THR A 275 9.16 -6.79 -18.29
C THR A 275 9.42 -5.67 -19.32
N GLU A 276 10.67 -5.47 -19.73
CA GLU A 276 11.01 -4.51 -20.78
C GLU A 276 10.40 -4.89 -22.14
N VAL A 277 10.45 -6.17 -22.51
CA VAL A 277 9.83 -6.71 -23.73
C VAL A 277 8.31 -6.50 -23.71
N ASP A 278 7.67 -6.87 -22.60
CA ASP A 278 6.22 -6.74 -22.44
C ASP A 278 5.79 -5.26 -22.49
N HIS A 279 6.53 -4.37 -21.83
CA HIS A 279 6.26 -2.93 -21.88
C HIS A 279 6.40 -2.37 -23.30
N ALA A 280 7.44 -2.75 -24.03
CA ALA A 280 7.63 -2.32 -25.41
C ALA A 280 6.48 -2.82 -26.32
N ALA A 281 6.04 -4.05 -26.13
CA ALA A 281 4.89 -4.61 -26.86
C ALA A 281 3.59 -3.87 -26.53
N PHE A 282 3.38 -3.56 -25.26
CA PHE A 282 2.22 -2.76 -24.81
C PHE A 282 2.23 -1.37 -25.44
N VAL A 283 3.33 -0.64 -25.36
CA VAL A 283 3.46 0.71 -25.98
C VAL A 283 3.20 0.64 -27.48
N THR A 284 3.71 -0.38 -28.17
CA THR A 284 3.47 -0.59 -29.59
C THR A 284 1.99 -0.82 -29.88
N ALA A 285 1.31 -1.63 -29.07
CA ALA A 285 -0.12 -1.89 -29.23
C ALA A 285 -0.98 -0.63 -29.03
N VAL A 286 -0.62 0.20 -28.04
CA VAL A 286 -1.28 1.50 -27.78
C VAL A 286 -1.09 2.44 -28.97
N ARG A 287 0.15 2.61 -29.44
CA ARG A 287 0.46 3.49 -30.60
C ARG A 287 -0.22 3.04 -31.90
N ALA A 288 -0.41 1.75 -32.06
CA ALA A 288 -1.12 1.18 -33.21
C ALA A 288 -2.66 1.23 -33.08
N GLY A 289 -3.22 1.85 -32.03
CA GLY A 289 -4.67 1.93 -31.78
C GLY A 289 -5.35 0.59 -31.49
N ARG A 290 -4.57 -0.46 -31.16
CA ARG A 290 -5.13 -1.78 -30.82
C ARG A 290 -5.73 -1.83 -29.42
N LEU A 291 -5.39 -0.88 -28.56
CA LEU A 291 -5.94 -0.70 -27.24
C LEU A 291 -6.59 0.67 -27.16
N PRO A 292 -7.83 0.77 -26.63
CA PRO A 292 -8.49 2.05 -26.42
C PRO A 292 -7.74 2.85 -25.34
N ILE A 293 -7.51 4.12 -25.64
CA ILE A 293 -6.91 5.09 -24.71
C ILE A 293 -7.81 6.32 -24.62
N GLU A 294 -7.84 6.95 -23.46
CA GLU A 294 -8.50 8.23 -23.28
C GLU A 294 -7.83 9.31 -24.12
N PRO A 295 -8.56 10.10 -24.92
CA PRO A 295 -8.00 11.21 -25.65
C PRO A 295 -7.22 12.17 -24.71
N GLY A 296 -6.00 12.53 -25.06
CA GLY A 296 -5.12 13.37 -24.24
C GLY A 296 -4.29 12.65 -23.18
N ALA A 297 -4.52 11.36 -22.92
CA ALA A 297 -3.75 10.60 -21.94
C ALA A 297 -2.26 10.50 -22.29
N LEU A 298 -1.90 10.53 -23.58
CA LEU A 298 -0.50 10.53 -24.04
C LEU A 298 0.18 11.89 -23.87
N GLU A 299 -0.57 12.99 -23.89
CA GLU A 299 -0.05 14.35 -23.71
C GLU A 299 0.18 14.68 -22.23
N SER A 300 -0.65 14.15 -21.35
CA SER A 300 -0.57 14.37 -19.90
C SER A 300 0.50 13.51 -19.19
N SER A 301 0.98 12.45 -19.81
CA SER A 301 1.95 11.52 -19.21
C SER A 301 3.34 12.13 -18.94
N GLY A 302 3.66 13.28 -19.52
CA GLY A 302 4.90 14.02 -19.23
C GLY A 302 4.95 14.71 -17.87
N SER A 303 3.80 14.91 -17.20
CA SER A 303 3.69 15.67 -15.95
C SER A 303 3.13 14.88 -14.76
N ALA A 304 2.38 13.82 -14.98
CA ALA A 304 1.63 13.12 -13.94
C ALA A 304 2.38 11.95 -13.26
N PHE A 305 3.50 11.50 -13.82
CA PHE A 305 4.33 10.41 -13.29
C PHE A 305 5.67 10.89 -12.72
N ARG A 306 5.68 11.98 -11.99
CA ARG A 306 6.77 12.23 -11.03
C ARG A 306 6.32 11.77 -9.66
N PRO A 307 7.06 10.82 -9.04
CA PRO A 307 6.74 10.19 -7.74
C PRO A 307 6.73 11.17 -6.58
#